data_36702adb6fa7db3e0028a39f3e40a2d6
#
_entry.id   36702adb6fa7db3e0028a39f3e40a2d6
#
_cell.length_a   1.000
_cell.length_b   1.000
_cell.length_c   1.000
_cell.angle_alpha   90.00
_cell.angle_beta   90.00
_cell.angle_gamma   90.00
#
_symmetry.space_group_name_H-M   'P 1'
#
loop_
_entity.id
_entity.type
_entity.pdbx_description
1 polymer ?
#
loop_
_entity_poly.entity_id
_entity_poly.type
_entity_poly.pdbx_seq_one_letter_code
_entity_poly.pdbx_strand_id
1 'polypeptide(L)'
;MYKFGPNNFNYVSCDRCFYLLHKLGIQIKGNFPEIFNTLDLKQKDFFINKGTSELSDNLPKGKFFKTVNKVERNKRKKNGLPEFKELEIPATITSKGLKDNKGREYILSGKPDLVTKFEKSFGILDFKTTSEKDKSHNYRFQLESYAQIFENPLDGPKLTPFSHMGL
;
A
#
# COMPACT_ATOMS: atom_id res chain seq x y z
N MET A 1 -8.03 -7.54 -18.65
CA MET A 1 -8.02 -6.95 -17.30
C MET A 1 -6.66 -6.34 -17.02
N TYR A 2 -6.61 -5.05 -16.74
CA TYR A 2 -5.34 -4.35 -16.49
C TYR A 2 -5.06 -4.31 -14.98
N LYS A 3 -3.81 -4.61 -14.61
CA LYS A 3 -3.35 -4.51 -13.21
C LYS A 3 -2.51 -3.26 -13.04
N PHE A 4 -2.97 -2.34 -12.21
CA PHE A 4 -2.27 -1.12 -11.88
C PHE A 4 -1.68 -1.24 -10.48
N GLY A 5 -0.45 -0.77 -10.32
CA GLY A 5 0.19 -0.64 -9.02
C GLY A 5 0.70 0.77 -8.81
N PRO A 6 0.81 1.24 -7.56
CA PRO A 6 1.24 2.61 -7.26
C PRO A 6 2.63 2.93 -7.83
N ASN A 7 3.52 1.96 -7.90
CA ASN A 7 4.82 2.12 -8.55
C ASN A 7 4.73 2.26 -10.08
N ASN A 8 3.58 1.95 -10.67
CA ASN A 8 3.34 2.12 -12.10
C ASN A 8 2.87 3.53 -12.46
N PHE A 9 2.54 4.37 -11.47
CA PHE A 9 2.13 5.76 -11.72
C PHE A 9 3.28 6.64 -12.21
N ASN A 10 4.52 6.29 -11.92
CA ASN A 10 5.67 6.93 -12.54
C ASN A 10 5.71 6.70 -14.06
N TYR A 11 4.98 5.70 -14.57
CA TYR A 11 4.83 5.43 -16.01
C TYR A 11 3.61 6.12 -16.64
N VAL A 12 2.70 6.67 -15.83
CA VAL A 12 1.54 7.43 -16.34
C VAL A 12 1.97 8.72 -17.02
N SER A 13 3.11 9.28 -16.63
CA SER A 13 3.74 10.41 -17.31
C SER A 13 4.44 10.04 -18.62
N CYS A 14 4.51 8.74 -18.97
CA CYS A 14 5.16 8.25 -20.19
C CYS A 14 4.32 7.12 -20.80
N ASP A 15 3.44 7.45 -21.74
CA ASP A 15 2.57 6.51 -22.43
C ASP A 15 3.35 5.37 -23.10
N ARG A 16 4.53 5.66 -23.65
CA ARG A 16 5.41 4.67 -24.25
C ARG A 16 5.92 3.66 -23.22
N CYS A 17 6.35 4.14 -22.05
CA CYS A 17 6.82 3.27 -20.97
C CYS A 17 5.69 2.37 -20.45
N PHE A 18 4.50 2.93 -20.32
CA PHE A 18 3.30 2.18 -19.95
C PHE A 18 2.98 1.08 -20.98
N TYR A 19 2.98 1.42 -22.26
CA TYR A 19 2.74 0.47 -23.35
C TYR A 19 3.78 -0.66 -23.36
N LEU A 20 5.08 -0.33 -23.28
CA LEU A 20 6.16 -1.31 -23.26
C LEU A 20 6.02 -2.30 -22.10
N LEU A 21 5.68 -1.80 -20.90
CA LEU A 21 5.49 -2.65 -19.73
C LEU A 21 4.26 -3.56 -19.87
N HIS A 22 3.11 -2.99 -20.23
CA HIS A 22 1.82 -3.71 -20.13
C HIS A 22 1.49 -4.55 -21.38
N LYS A 23 2.02 -4.16 -22.53
CA LYS A 23 1.80 -4.92 -23.79
C LYS A 23 2.90 -5.87 -24.13
N LEU A 24 4.15 -5.46 -23.88
CA LEU A 24 5.32 -6.23 -24.31
C LEU A 24 6.08 -6.87 -23.13
N GLY A 25 5.66 -6.60 -21.89
CA GLY A 25 6.36 -7.12 -20.70
C GLY A 25 7.77 -6.56 -20.49
N ILE A 26 8.13 -5.50 -21.23
CA ILE A 26 9.46 -4.89 -21.16
C ILE A 26 9.49 -3.95 -19.96
N GLN A 27 10.25 -4.29 -18.95
CA GLN A 27 10.47 -3.49 -17.76
C GLN A 27 11.87 -2.89 -17.75
N ILE A 28 11.97 -1.57 -17.70
CA ILE A 28 13.24 -0.88 -17.46
C ILE A 28 13.53 -0.99 -15.96
N LYS A 29 14.50 -1.81 -15.60
CA LYS A 29 14.97 -1.90 -14.21
C LYS A 29 15.94 -0.75 -13.95
N GLY A 30 15.53 0.20 -13.10
CA GLY A 30 16.45 1.15 -12.50
C GLY A 30 17.33 0.46 -11.45
N ASN A 31 18.60 0.81 -11.37
CA ASN A 31 19.47 0.41 -10.26
C ASN A 31 19.05 1.22 -9.02
N PHE A 32 18.24 0.61 -8.17
CA PHE A 32 17.88 1.19 -6.88
C PHE A 32 18.85 0.68 -5.82
N PRO A 33 19.62 1.55 -5.13
CA PRO A 33 20.57 1.11 -4.13
C PRO A 33 19.90 0.29 -3.02
N GLU A 34 20.46 -0.86 -2.65
CA GLU A 34 19.90 -1.78 -1.65
C GLU A 34 19.71 -1.14 -0.26
N ILE A 35 20.50 -0.09 0.03
CA ILE A 35 20.38 0.66 1.28
C ILE A 35 18.96 1.20 1.52
N PHE A 36 18.27 1.65 0.46
CA PHE A 36 16.92 2.17 0.59
C PHE A 36 15.90 1.09 0.95
N ASN A 37 16.06 -0.12 0.40
CA ASN A 37 15.23 -1.27 0.77
C ASN A 37 15.43 -1.65 2.24
N THR A 38 16.68 -1.60 2.71
CA THR A 38 17.03 -1.90 4.11
C THR A 38 16.45 -0.86 5.07
N LEU A 39 16.53 0.41 4.71
CA LEU A 39 15.95 1.51 5.50
C LEU A 39 14.43 1.41 5.57
N ASP A 40 13.77 1.16 4.44
CA ASP A 40 12.31 0.97 4.37
C ASP A 40 11.84 -0.17 5.28
N LEU A 41 12.51 -1.32 5.23
CA LEU A 41 12.19 -2.46 6.10
C LEU A 41 12.37 -2.13 7.58
N LYS A 42 13.51 -1.52 7.97
CA LYS A 42 13.78 -1.14 9.35
C LYS A 42 12.79 -0.11 9.87
N GLN A 43 12.40 0.84 9.04
CA GLN A 43 11.43 1.88 9.37
C GLN A 43 10.05 1.27 9.64
N LYS A 44 9.60 0.36 8.78
CA LYS A 44 8.35 -0.39 8.97
C LYS A 44 8.37 -1.24 10.23
N ASP A 45 9.45 -2.00 10.45
CA ASP A 45 9.60 -2.86 11.63
C ASP A 45 9.62 -2.05 12.94
N PHE A 46 10.18 -0.83 12.90
CA PHE A 46 10.21 0.05 14.05
C PHE A 46 8.81 0.43 14.54
N PHE A 47 7.85 0.68 13.64
CA PHE A 47 6.53 1.15 14.00
C PHE A 47 5.51 0.03 14.29
N ILE A 48 5.73 -1.22 13.82
CA ILE A 48 4.74 -2.32 13.89
C ILE A 48 4.16 -2.55 15.30
N ASN A 49 4.97 -2.37 16.35
CA ASN A 49 4.55 -2.64 17.73
C ASN A 49 4.35 -1.34 18.55
N LYS A 50 4.30 -0.20 17.87
CA LYS A 50 4.21 1.11 18.51
C LYS A 50 2.85 1.77 18.25
N GLY A 51 2.55 2.79 19.04
CA GLY A 51 1.40 3.64 18.81
C GLY A 51 1.72 4.77 17.83
N THR A 52 0.70 5.41 17.31
CA THR A 52 0.83 6.55 16.38
C THR A 52 1.54 7.76 17.01
N SER A 53 1.51 7.91 18.33
CA SER A 53 2.25 8.94 19.07
C SER A 53 3.77 8.86 18.89
N GLU A 54 4.31 7.68 18.56
CA GLU A 54 5.74 7.52 18.26
C GLU A 54 6.12 8.11 16.88
N LEU A 55 5.14 8.31 16.02
CA LEU A 55 5.35 8.93 14.71
C LEU A 55 5.10 10.45 14.77
N SER A 56 4.00 10.86 15.36
CA SER A 56 3.63 12.27 15.49
C SER A 56 2.54 12.45 16.55
N ASP A 57 2.70 13.48 17.39
CA ASP A 57 1.68 13.89 18.38
C ASP A 57 0.42 14.48 17.73
N ASN A 58 0.51 14.88 16.45
CA ASN A 58 -0.62 15.40 15.70
C ASN A 58 -1.56 14.31 15.16
N LEU A 59 -1.16 13.04 15.24
CA LEU A 59 -2.00 11.92 14.81
C LEU A 59 -2.91 11.47 15.98
N PRO A 60 -4.14 11.05 15.66
CA PRO A 60 -4.99 10.40 16.66
C PRO A 60 -4.30 9.16 17.24
N LYS A 61 -4.60 8.85 18.49
CA LYS A 61 -4.09 7.63 19.12
C LYS A 61 -4.56 6.41 18.34
N GLY A 62 -3.64 5.53 18.00
CA GLY A 62 -3.92 4.34 17.21
C GLY A 62 -2.76 3.34 17.22
N LYS A 63 -2.96 2.23 16.52
CA LYS A 63 -1.98 1.16 16.39
C LYS A 63 -1.71 0.87 14.92
N PHE A 64 -0.47 0.51 14.60
CA PHE A 64 -0.07 0.14 13.24
C PHE A 64 -0.41 -1.32 12.94
N PHE A 65 -0.83 -1.57 11.71
CA PHE A 65 -1.00 -2.92 11.19
C PHE A 65 0.35 -3.54 10.86
N LYS A 66 0.47 -4.84 11.14
CA LYS A 66 1.58 -5.66 10.68
C LYS A 66 1.27 -6.23 9.29
N THR A 67 2.23 -6.17 8.38
CA THR A 67 2.11 -6.83 7.08
C THR A 67 2.49 -8.31 7.17
N VAL A 68 1.70 -9.17 6.53
CA VAL A 68 1.93 -10.63 6.48
C VAL A 68 2.14 -11.06 5.03
N ASN A 69 3.25 -11.73 4.77
CA ASN A 69 3.56 -12.22 3.43
C ASN A 69 2.77 -13.49 3.06
N LYS A 70 2.72 -13.78 1.77
CA LYS A 70 1.95 -14.93 1.24
C LYS A 70 2.44 -16.28 1.79
N VAL A 71 3.73 -16.43 2.05
CA VAL A 71 4.32 -17.68 2.56
C VAL A 71 3.82 -17.96 3.96
N GLU A 72 3.84 -16.96 4.85
CA GLU A 72 3.33 -17.08 6.22
C GLU A 72 1.83 -17.36 6.23
N ARG A 73 1.04 -16.65 5.41
CA ARG A 73 -0.41 -16.92 5.28
C ARG A 73 -0.70 -18.35 4.84
N ASN A 74 -0.01 -18.84 3.82
CA ASN A 74 -0.18 -20.21 3.33
C ASN A 74 0.20 -21.25 4.40
N LYS A 75 1.25 -20.99 5.19
CA LYS A 75 1.64 -21.85 6.31
C LYS A 75 0.55 -21.88 7.37
N ARG A 76 -0.02 -20.74 7.74
CA ARG A 76 -1.13 -20.67 8.71
C ARG A 76 -2.35 -21.45 8.21
N LYS A 77 -2.75 -21.22 6.95
CA LYS A 77 -3.88 -21.91 6.33
C LYS A 77 -3.72 -23.43 6.32
N LYS A 78 -2.52 -23.94 6.00
CA LYS A 78 -2.23 -25.39 6.07
C LYS A 78 -2.38 -25.96 7.48
N ASN A 79 -2.14 -25.14 8.51
CA ASN A 79 -2.25 -25.52 9.92
C ASN A 79 -3.65 -25.23 10.51
N GLY A 80 -4.65 -24.91 9.70
CA GLY A 80 -6.01 -24.60 10.17
C GLY A 80 -6.13 -23.27 10.94
N LEU A 81 -5.12 -22.40 10.85
CA LEU A 81 -5.09 -21.10 11.53
C LEU A 81 -5.63 -19.98 10.61
N PRO A 82 -6.18 -18.89 11.19
CA PRO A 82 -6.59 -17.72 10.42
C PRO A 82 -5.43 -17.15 9.59
N GLU A 83 -5.71 -16.76 8.35
CA GLU A 83 -4.72 -16.13 7.47
C GLU A 83 -4.20 -14.80 8.05
N PHE A 84 -5.08 -14.06 8.73
CA PHE A 84 -4.77 -12.78 9.38
C PHE A 84 -5.25 -12.80 10.83
N LYS A 85 -4.45 -12.24 11.73
CA LYS A 85 -4.82 -11.89 13.09
C LYS A 85 -5.37 -10.46 13.15
N GLU A 86 -5.83 -10.05 14.32
CA GLU A 86 -6.14 -8.64 14.54
C GLU A 86 -4.91 -7.76 14.23
N LEU A 87 -5.14 -6.62 13.58
CA LEU A 87 -4.07 -5.70 13.12
C LEU A 87 -3.05 -6.33 12.16
N GLU A 88 -3.48 -7.28 11.34
CA GLU A 88 -2.66 -7.80 10.26
C GLU A 88 -3.31 -7.54 8.89
N ILE A 89 -2.48 -7.22 7.89
CA ILE A 89 -2.87 -7.01 6.50
C ILE A 89 -1.92 -7.74 5.55
N PRO A 90 -2.32 -8.03 4.31
CA PRO A 90 -1.40 -8.55 3.31
C PRO A 90 -0.23 -7.61 3.05
N ALA A 91 0.99 -8.12 2.90
CA ALA A 91 2.16 -7.33 2.50
C ALA A 91 2.02 -6.71 1.10
N THR A 92 1.20 -7.31 0.24
CA THR A 92 0.75 -6.73 -1.01
C THR A 92 -0.76 -6.75 -1.01
N ILE A 93 -1.36 -5.59 -1.03
CA ILE A 93 -2.82 -5.43 -1.11
C ILE A 93 -3.25 -5.43 -2.57
N THR A 94 -4.43 -6.00 -2.84
CA THR A 94 -5.00 -6.08 -4.19
C THR A 94 -6.51 -5.89 -4.08
N SER A 95 -7.09 -5.10 -5.00
CA SER A 95 -8.54 -4.92 -5.06
C SER A 95 -9.24 -6.09 -5.76
N LYS A 96 -10.52 -6.27 -5.52
CA LYS A 96 -11.42 -6.95 -6.46
C LYS A 96 -11.43 -6.22 -7.79
N GLY A 97 -12.05 -6.80 -8.80
CA GLY A 97 -12.27 -6.12 -10.07
C GLY A 97 -13.08 -4.84 -9.86
N LEU A 98 -12.55 -3.73 -10.32
CA LEU A 98 -13.16 -2.41 -10.31
C LEU A 98 -13.54 -2.04 -11.74
N LYS A 99 -14.50 -1.13 -11.92
CA LYS A 99 -14.88 -0.60 -13.24
C LYS A 99 -14.68 0.91 -13.28
N ASP A 100 -14.15 1.39 -14.39
CA ASP A 100 -14.10 2.82 -14.65
C ASP A 100 -15.45 3.35 -15.18
N ASN A 101 -15.52 4.66 -15.41
CA ASN A 101 -16.72 5.34 -15.92
C ASN A 101 -17.13 4.89 -17.36
N LYS A 102 -16.26 4.17 -18.05
CA LYS A 102 -16.50 3.57 -19.37
C LYS A 102 -16.79 2.06 -19.28
N GLY A 103 -16.98 1.51 -18.07
CA GLY A 103 -17.25 0.10 -17.84
C GLY A 103 -16.03 -0.83 -18.02
N ARG A 104 -14.83 -0.31 -18.20
CA ARG A 104 -13.62 -1.13 -18.37
C ARG A 104 -13.15 -1.65 -17.01
N GLU A 105 -12.86 -2.94 -16.96
CA GLU A 105 -12.40 -3.58 -15.73
C GLU A 105 -10.91 -3.40 -15.49
N TYR A 106 -10.57 -3.09 -14.25
CA TYR A 106 -9.19 -2.97 -13.78
C TYR A 106 -9.03 -3.49 -12.34
N ILE A 107 -7.80 -3.76 -11.95
CA ILE A 107 -7.41 -4.15 -10.58
C ILE A 107 -6.32 -3.19 -10.11
N LEU A 108 -6.46 -2.72 -8.88
CA LEU A 108 -5.42 -2.00 -8.17
C LEU A 108 -4.59 -2.96 -7.32
N SER A 109 -3.29 -2.76 -7.25
CA SER A 109 -2.40 -3.53 -6.39
C SER A 109 -1.25 -2.67 -5.90
N GLY A 110 -0.88 -2.80 -4.62
CA GLY A 110 0.19 -1.99 -4.06
C GLY A 110 0.72 -2.52 -2.74
N LYS A 111 1.69 -1.78 -2.18
CA LYS A 111 2.34 -2.06 -0.90
C LYS A 111 2.39 -0.75 -0.12
N PRO A 112 1.42 -0.46 0.75
CA PRO A 112 1.48 0.70 1.63
C PRO A 112 2.62 0.53 2.64
N ASP A 113 3.22 1.64 3.06
CA ASP A 113 4.28 1.59 4.05
C ASP A 113 3.72 1.32 5.44
N LEU A 114 2.81 2.15 5.90
CA LEU A 114 2.11 1.97 7.17
C LEU A 114 0.60 2.14 7.00
N VAL A 115 -0.14 1.28 7.69
CA VAL A 115 -1.59 1.41 7.85
C VAL A 115 -1.88 1.43 9.33
N THR A 116 -2.78 2.31 9.76
CA THR A 116 -3.13 2.51 11.17
C THR A 116 -4.59 2.24 11.42
N LYS A 117 -4.90 1.74 12.62
CA LYS A 117 -6.25 1.66 13.16
C LYS A 117 -6.36 2.71 14.26
N PHE A 118 -7.25 3.66 14.07
CA PHE A 118 -7.73 4.57 15.09
C PHE A 118 -8.99 4.00 15.77
N GLU A 119 -9.61 4.74 16.66
CA GLU A 119 -10.81 4.26 17.35
C GLU A 119 -11.97 3.94 16.38
N LYS A 120 -12.26 4.84 15.44
CA LYS A 120 -13.43 4.74 14.52
C LYS A 120 -13.04 4.81 13.03
N SER A 121 -11.77 4.86 12.72
CA SER A 121 -11.28 5.07 11.36
C SER A 121 -9.90 4.46 11.16
N PHE A 122 -9.40 4.58 9.93
CA PHE A 122 -8.09 4.09 9.54
C PHE A 122 -7.23 5.21 8.96
N GLY A 123 -5.93 5.00 8.92
CA GLY A 123 -4.97 5.89 8.28
C GLY A 123 -4.03 5.13 7.37
N ILE A 124 -3.53 5.82 6.35
CA ILE A 124 -2.48 5.35 5.46
C ILE A 124 -1.36 6.38 5.47
N LEU A 125 -0.14 5.90 5.71
CA LEU A 125 1.05 6.72 5.70
C LEU A 125 2.08 6.08 4.75
N ASP A 126 2.74 6.90 3.96
CA ASP A 126 3.70 6.46 2.96
C ASP A 126 4.97 7.31 3.09
N PHE A 127 6.10 6.68 3.37
CA PHE A 127 7.35 7.38 3.58
C PHE A 127 7.98 7.83 2.26
N LYS A 128 8.39 9.08 2.20
CA LYS A 128 9.07 9.64 1.02
C LYS A 128 10.40 10.27 1.41
N THR A 129 11.46 9.82 0.76
CA THR A 129 12.78 10.46 0.84
C THR A 129 12.86 11.53 -0.25
N THR A 130 12.45 12.75 0.07
CA THR A 130 12.52 13.88 -0.86
C THR A 130 13.06 15.12 -0.15
N SER A 131 13.84 15.92 -0.87
CA SER A 131 14.29 17.23 -0.41
C SER A 131 13.27 18.34 -0.62
N GLU A 132 12.22 18.09 -1.38
CA GLU A 132 11.16 19.07 -1.62
C GLU A 132 10.13 19.05 -0.51
N LYS A 133 9.79 20.24 0.00
CA LYS A 133 8.97 20.43 1.18
C LYS A 133 7.49 20.06 1.01
N ASP A 134 6.95 20.11 -0.21
CA ASP A 134 5.55 19.76 -0.46
C ASP A 134 5.37 19.11 -1.83
N LYS A 135 5.29 17.79 -1.83
CA LYS A 135 4.86 16.98 -2.98
C LYS A 135 3.60 16.18 -2.70
N SER A 136 2.85 16.53 -1.66
CA SER A 136 1.67 15.75 -1.24
C SER A 136 0.67 15.53 -2.39
N HIS A 137 0.47 16.54 -3.25
CA HIS A 137 -0.43 16.44 -4.40
C HIS A 137 0.00 15.38 -5.43
N ASN A 138 1.32 15.14 -5.60
CA ASN A 138 1.85 14.13 -6.52
C ASN A 138 1.57 12.70 -6.04
N TYR A 139 1.40 12.53 -4.73
CA TYR A 139 1.19 11.22 -4.11
C TYR A 139 -0.28 10.98 -3.71
N ARG A 140 -1.14 11.99 -3.83
CA ARG A 140 -2.55 11.88 -3.50
C ARG A 140 -3.21 10.69 -4.19
N PHE A 141 -2.95 10.53 -5.48
CA PHE A 141 -3.49 9.41 -6.24
C PHE A 141 -3.03 8.04 -5.72
N GLN A 142 -1.80 7.94 -5.24
CA GLN A 142 -1.26 6.73 -4.62
C GLN A 142 -2.03 6.39 -3.35
N LEU A 143 -2.22 7.36 -2.46
CA LEU A 143 -2.92 7.18 -1.19
C LEU A 143 -4.41 6.85 -1.40
N GLU A 144 -5.07 7.56 -2.32
CA GLU A 144 -6.47 7.28 -2.71
C GLU A 144 -6.62 5.87 -3.30
N SER A 145 -5.65 5.42 -4.10
CA SER A 145 -5.63 4.06 -4.64
C SER A 145 -5.51 3.01 -3.54
N TYR A 146 -4.68 3.24 -2.53
CA TYR A 146 -4.61 2.34 -1.37
C TYR A 146 -5.92 2.30 -0.59
N ALA A 147 -6.54 3.44 -0.34
CA ALA A 147 -7.85 3.50 0.32
C ALA A 147 -8.89 2.70 -0.48
N GLN A 148 -8.96 2.89 -1.80
CA GLN A 148 -9.88 2.17 -2.68
C GLN A 148 -9.63 0.66 -2.68
N ILE A 149 -8.36 0.21 -2.59
CA ILE A 149 -8.04 -1.22 -2.44
C ILE A 149 -8.59 -1.75 -1.12
N PHE A 150 -8.38 -1.04 -0.01
CA PHE A 150 -8.85 -1.47 1.31
C PHE A 150 -10.38 -1.44 1.47
N GLU A 151 -11.07 -0.58 0.73
CA GLU A 151 -12.53 -0.58 0.66
C GLU A 151 -13.08 -1.78 -0.11
N ASN A 152 -12.33 -2.28 -1.10
CA ASN A 152 -12.72 -3.37 -1.98
C ASN A 152 -11.63 -4.45 -2.08
N PRO A 153 -11.15 -5.03 -0.97
CA PRO A 153 -10.01 -5.94 -0.98
C PRO A 153 -10.36 -7.27 -1.63
N LEU A 154 -9.42 -7.81 -2.41
CA LEU A 154 -9.48 -9.17 -2.92
C LEU A 154 -9.25 -10.17 -1.79
N ASP A 155 -8.29 -9.88 -0.91
CA ASP A 155 -7.95 -10.63 0.29
C ASP A 155 -7.60 -9.67 1.43
N GLY A 156 -7.67 -10.18 2.67
CA GLY A 156 -7.43 -9.38 3.87
C GLY A 156 -8.66 -8.61 4.37
N PRO A 157 -8.49 -7.79 5.41
CA PRO A 157 -9.59 -7.06 6.01
C PRO A 157 -10.06 -5.90 5.11
N LYS A 158 -11.37 -5.66 5.11
CA LYS A 158 -11.94 -4.41 4.61
C LYS A 158 -11.72 -3.32 5.64
N LEU A 159 -11.07 -2.23 5.24
CA LEU A 159 -10.81 -1.08 6.10
C LEU A 159 -11.52 0.15 5.52
N THR A 160 -12.37 0.75 6.34
CA THR A 160 -13.13 1.97 6.01
C THR A 160 -13.83 2.49 7.27
N PRO A 161 -14.02 3.81 7.47
CA PRO A 161 -13.53 4.90 6.65
C PRO A 161 -12.05 5.25 6.90
N PHE A 162 -11.40 5.85 5.92
CA PHE A 162 -10.10 6.49 6.12
C PHE A 162 -10.27 7.95 6.51
N SER A 163 -9.58 8.38 7.58
CA SER A 163 -9.62 9.76 8.08
C SER A 163 -8.31 10.51 7.89
N HIS A 164 -7.20 9.78 7.78
CA HIS A 164 -5.86 10.35 7.65
C HIS A 164 -5.10 9.64 6.53
N MET A 165 -4.63 10.40 5.59
CA MET A 165 -3.73 9.93 4.53
C MET A 165 -2.60 10.95 4.41
N GLY A 166 -1.36 10.50 4.56
CA GLY A 166 -0.20 11.39 4.61
C GLY A 166 1.11 10.75 4.13
N LEU A 167 2.11 11.61 4.02
CA LEU A 167 3.47 11.30 3.59
C LEU A 167 4.43 11.58 4.72
#